data_328f0333fe2471283beb17b7156e795b
#
_entry.id   328f0333fe2471283beb17b7156e795b
#
_cell.length_a   1.000
_cell.length_b   1.000
_cell.length_c   1.000
_cell.angle_alpha   90.00
_cell.angle_beta   90.00
_cell.angle_gamma   90.00
#
_symmetry.space_group_name_H-M   'P 1'
#
loop_
_entity.id
_entity.type
_entity.pdbx_description
1 polymer ?
#
loop_
_entity_poly.entity_id
_entity_poly.type
_entity_poly.pdbx_seq_one_letter_code
_entity_poly.pdbx_strand_id
1 'polypeptide(L)'
;MSYYRPPGVYPEKLPTAGLVSLWQGARIPVIIGRGQRTIEETDVITSHSLGGTDQLPEAAASIVRVGDYYDQVKYVETTDFLFTGTINSPSRNIDWSPSGSEPASGATYYVTYRKPVPSDQYDYHMYTDENEIIRVHGAESTTNLVTVGAVIALRQGCPAVGIIQINLDDTGAYPSGGPSNPTDADYYVAFTRALDILEQLDTDQCRILVPMTTLDSQTYPILSDYLDHAYTMSLTSQRRWRTLIRGRAATASASNSTVRDAFSALAQSYRSHTAARRMIVVAPGEVSRVIRDETTGVASSVTFDGSVLAAAAAGRICAYHNPAVPITMKDFTAFSANRVFSNADMNVMAGNGVSIFFYKGRTLKCRHGITCDLTNANTQEISVVEIEDYIKVQSIFVLENRYIGSLFTDEIIASIQASVIAFWDILIEQEVIDDYDQGSVSVTRNENDPRICNIFGRIKPMYPLNWIDIRFRFYAGETA
;
A
#
# COMPACT_ATOMS: atom_id res chain seq x y z
N MET A 1 -23.24 21.11 34.06
CA MET A 1 -23.78 20.51 35.28
C MET A 1 -23.29 19.06 35.31
N SER A 2 -22.45 18.69 36.30
CA SER A 2 -22.04 17.30 36.46
C SER A 2 -23.24 16.56 37.08
N TYR A 3 -23.83 15.64 36.32
CA TYR A 3 -24.83 14.75 36.87
C TYR A 3 -24.12 13.75 37.77
N TYR A 4 -24.28 13.89 39.09
CA TYR A 4 -23.95 12.82 40.01
C TYR A 4 -24.93 11.66 39.75
N ARG A 5 -24.42 10.51 39.33
CA ARG A 5 -25.16 9.25 39.28
C ARG A 5 -24.76 8.40 40.47
N PRO A 6 -25.70 7.91 41.29
CA PRO A 6 -25.38 6.97 42.34
C PRO A 6 -24.79 5.70 41.72
N PRO A 7 -23.91 5.00 42.45
CA PRO A 7 -23.37 3.72 41.97
C PRO A 7 -24.50 2.74 41.64
N GLY A 8 -24.47 2.17 40.44
CA GLY A 8 -25.50 1.24 39.98
C GLY A 8 -25.20 0.79 38.55
N VAL A 9 -25.79 -0.32 38.13
CA VAL A 9 -25.78 -0.73 36.73
C VAL A 9 -26.76 0.15 35.99
N TYR A 10 -26.26 1.05 35.19
CA TYR A 10 -27.08 1.84 34.27
C TYR A 10 -26.90 1.21 32.89
N PRO A 11 -27.86 0.39 32.41
CA PRO A 11 -27.90 0.02 31.02
C PRO A 11 -28.27 1.27 30.22
N GLU A 12 -27.31 2.11 30.00
CA GLU A 12 -27.45 3.20 29.07
C GLU A 12 -27.11 2.65 27.68
N LYS A 13 -28.10 2.72 26.79
CA LYS A 13 -27.78 2.78 25.37
C LYS A 13 -26.84 3.98 25.24
N LEU A 14 -25.56 3.71 25.15
CA LEU A 14 -24.57 4.79 24.96
C LEU A 14 -25.10 5.63 23.82
N PRO A 15 -25.22 6.95 24.00
CA PRO A 15 -25.72 7.79 22.91
C PRO A 15 -24.85 7.47 21.70
N THR A 16 -25.49 7.10 20.60
CA THR A 16 -24.87 6.81 19.33
C THR A 16 -23.81 7.85 18.95
N ALA A 17 -23.98 9.09 19.39
CA ALA A 17 -23.04 10.19 19.25
C ALA A 17 -21.71 10.02 20.04
N GLY A 18 -21.67 9.26 21.12
CA GLY A 18 -20.44 9.06 21.91
C GLY A 18 -19.57 7.86 21.48
N LEU A 19 -20.17 6.93 20.73
CA LEU A 19 -19.49 5.79 20.10
C LEU A 19 -19.25 6.02 18.61
N VAL A 20 -19.80 7.09 18.05
CA VAL A 20 -19.79 7.39 16.61
C VAL A 20 -18.42 7.83 16.08
N SER A 21 -17.46 8.08 16.92
CA SER A 21 -16.08 8.08 16.47
C SER A 21 -15.46 6.69 16.63
N LEU A 22 -16.03 5.67 16.03
CA LEU A 22 -15.22 4.56 15.60
C LEU A 22 -14.09 5.19 14.78
N TRP A 23 -12.86 4.84 15.15
CA TRP A 23 -11.71 5.34 14.43
C TRP A 23 -11.90 5.09 12.93
N GLN A 24 -12.06 6.17 12.18
CA GLN A 24 -12.21 6.16 10.73
C GLN A 24 -10.86 6.27 10.05
N GLY A 25 -9.81 5.82 10.72
CA GLY A 25 -8.48 5.81 10.14
C GLY A 25 -8.49 5.11 8.78
N ALA A 26 -7.96 5.80 7.80
CA ALA A 26 -7.82 5.24 6.47
C ALA A 26 -6.95 3.98 6.54
N ARG A 27 -7.39 2.91 5.89
CA ARG A 27 -6.51 1.76 5.65
C ARG A 27 -5.53 2.18 4.58
N ILE A 28 -4.24 2.20 4.91
CA ILE A 28 -3.21 2.74 4.04
C ILE A 28 -2.30 1.63 3.54
N PRO A 29 -2.19 1.43 2.20
CA PRO A 29 -1.15 0.59 1.63
C PRO A 29 0.17 1.35 1.70
N VAL A 30 1.25 0.66 2.06
CA VAL A 30 2.61 1.21 2.02
C VAL A 30 3.38 0.57 0.89
N ILE A 31 3.77 1.40 -0.05
CA ILE A 31 4.56 1.03 -1.22
C ILE A 31 6.03 1.23 -0.87
N ILE A 32 6.79 0.15 -0.93
CA ILE A 32 8.22 0.15 -0.59
C ILE A 32 9.00 -0.20 -1.86
N GLY A 33 9.86 0.69 -2.30
CA GLY A 33 10.58 0.41 -3.53
C GLY A 33 11.57 1.48 -3.96
N ARG A 34 12.27 1.18 -5.04
CA ARG A 34 13.17 2.11 -5.67
C ARG A 34 12.42 3.31 -6.19
N GLY A 35 12.92 4.50 -5.89
CA GLY A 35 12.35 5.78 -6.27
C GLY A 35 13.40 6.81 -6.64
N GLN A 36 12.93 8.00 -6.99
CA GLN A 36 13.75 9.14 -7.39
C GLN A 36 13.32 10.37 -6.60
N ARG A 37 13.34 10.27 -5.27
CA ARG A 37 12.92 11.38 -4.43
C ARG A 37 13.80 12.59 -4.66
N THR A 38 13.15 13.71 -4.96
CA THR A 38 13.78 15.00 -5.13
C THR A 38 13.08 16.06 -4.29
N ILE A 39 13.81 17.11 -3.95
CA ILE A 39 13.27 18.34 -3.35
C ILE A 39 13.36 19.44 -4.41
N GLU A 40 12.26 20.15 -4.59
CA GLU A 40 12.23 21.32 -5.45
C GLU A 40 12.75 22.55 -4.69
N GLU A 41 13.68 23.26 -5.29
CA GLU A 41 14.30 24.45 -4.74
C GLU A 41 14.37 25.55 -5.79
N THR A 42 14.32 26.79 -5.34
CA THR A 42 14.43 27.94 -6.25
C THR A 42 15.58 28.82 -5.76
N ASP A 43 16.55 29.00 -6.62
CA ASP A 43 17.71 29.86 -6.37
C ASP A 43 17.81 31.02 -7.36
N VAL A 44 18.60 31.98 -6.98
CA VAL A 44 18.87 33.19 -7.75
C VAL A 44 20.28 33.13 -8.30
N ILE A 45 20.41 33.18 -9.61
CA ILE A 45 21.71 33.33 -10.30
C ILE A 45 21.94 34.81 -10.56
N THR A 46 23.00 35.35 -10.01
CA THR A 46 23.25 36.82 -9.98
C THR A 46 24.30 37.33 -10.95
N SER A 47 24.96 36.44 -11.70
CA SER A 47 26.08 36.83 -12.58
C SER A 47 26.09 35.97 -13.83
N HIS A 48 25.11 36.16 -14.70
CA HIS A 48 25.07 35.49 -16.00
C HIS A 48 26.22 35.92 -16.91
N SER A 49 26.84 34.94 -17.59
CA SER A 49 27.85 35.18 -18.65
C SER A 49 27.33 34.73 -20.00
N LEU A 50 27.25 35.65 -20.96
CA LEU A 50 26.74 35.38 -22.31
C LEU A 50 27.43 34.18 -22.98
N GLY A 51 26.66 33.23 -23.48
CA GLY A 51 27.13 32.00 -24.13
C GLY A 51 27.98 31.11 -23.23
N GLY A 52 27.96 31.34 -21.92
CA GLY A 52 28.76 30.64 -20.93
C GLY A 52 27.97 29.58 -20.16
N THR A 53 28.61 29.11 -19.08
CA THR A 53 28.01 28.18 -18.16
C THR A 53 27.83 28.83 -16.79
N ASP A 54 26.61 28.90 -16.32
CA ASP A 54 26.30 29.34 -14.98
C ASP A 54 26.22 28.13 -14.03
N GLN A 55 26.49 28.38 -12.74
CA GLN A 55 26.48 27.31 -11.75
C GLN A 55 25.37 27.50 -10.74
N LEU A 56 24.59 26.45 -10.52
CA LEU A 56 23.66 26.32 -9.40
C LEU A 56 24.43 26.24 -8.07
N PRO A 57 23.88 26.76 -6.99
CA PRO A 57 24.45 26.60 -5.64
C PRO A 57 24.59 25.11 -5.25
N GLU A 58 23.63 24.29 -5.65
CA GLU A 58 23.63 22.85 -5.41
C GLU A 58 23.46 22.05 -6.70
N ALA A 59 23.85 20.77 -6.66
CA ALA A 59 23.72 19.89 -7.79
C ALA A 59 22.27 19.42 -7.98
N ALA A 60 21.75 19.61 -9.18
CA ALA A 60 20.37 19.30 -9.57
C ALA A 60 20.27 18.02 -10.40
N ALA A 61 19.17 17.31 -10.25
CA ALA A 61 18.80 16.18 -11.11
C ALA A 61 18.04 16.64 -12.37
N SER A 62 17.31 17.74 -12.27
CA SER A 62 16.56 18.34 -13.38
C SER A 62 16.28 19.80 -13.11
N ILE A 63 16.10 20.55 -14.17
CA ILE A 63 15.59 21.93 -14.12
C ILE A 63 14.07 21.88 -14.28
N VAL A 64 13.35 22.61 -13.43
CA VAL A 64 11.90 22.77 -13.51
C VAL A 64 11.54 24.02 -14.27
N ARG A 65 12.27 25.10 -13.99
CA ARG A 65 12.03 26.41 -14.59
C ARG A 65 13.28 27.28 -14.55
N VAL A 66 13.45 28.05 -15.61
CA VAL A 66 14.42 29.15 -15.66
C VAL A 66 13.69 30.38 -16.15
N GLY A 67 13.82 31.52 -15.47
CA GLY A 67 13.13 32.74 -15.88
C GLY A 67 13.33 33.91 -14.92
N ASP A 68 12.52 34.96 -15.08
CA ASP A 68 12.48 36.11 -14.17
C ASP A 68 11.58 35.83 -12.96
N TYR A 69 11.64 36.67 -11.94
CA TYR A 69 10.86 36.55 -10.72
C TYR A 69 9.34 36.49 -10.96
N TYR A 70 8.86 37.25 -11.94
CA TYR A 70 7.42 37.39 -12.21
C TYR A 70 6.92 36.42 -13.29
N ASP A 71 7.76 35.49 -13.74
CA ASP A 71 7.42 34.50 -14.78
C ASP A 71 7.04 35.12 -16.15
N GLN A 72 7.48 36.36 -16.41
CA GLN A 72 7.25 37.07 -17.67
C GLN A 72 8.22 36.61 -18.74
N VAL A 73 9.44 36.26 -18.36
CA VAL A 73 10.46 35.70 -19.25
C VAL A 73 10.72 34.26 -18.82
N LYS A 74 10.61 33.34 -19.78
CA LYS A 74 10.89 31.90 -19.58
C LYS A 74 11.90 31.44 -20.60
N TYR A 75 12.88 30.71 -20.11
CA TYR A 75 13.88 30.05 -20.96
C TYR A 75 13.58 28.56 -21.05
N VAL A 76 13.75 28.02 -22.25
CA VAL A 76 13.37 26.63 -22.57
C VAL A 76 14.63 25.79 -22.71
N GLU A 77 14.66 24.68 -21.91
CA GLU A 77 15.72 23.71 -22.04
C GLU A 77 15.79 23.12 -23.44
N THR A 78 16.98 22.81 -23.91
CA THR A 78 17.33 22.38 -25.27
C THR A 78 17.26 23.46 -26.34
N THR A 79 16.53 24.55 -26.14
CA THR A 79 16.44 25.70 -27.08
C THR A 79 17.31 26.85 -26.62
N ASP A 80 17.16 27.26 -25.37
CA ASP A 80 17.84 28.43 -24.82
C ASP A 80 19.05 28.04 -23.97
N PHE A 81 18.98 26.90 -23.28
CA PHE A 81 20.07 26.32 -22.46
C PHE A 81 20.09 24.81 -22.51
N LEU A 82 21.21 24.22 -22.13
CA LEU A 82 21.36 22.77 -21.91
C LEU A 82 21.61 22.47 -20.43
N PHE A 83 20.99 21.40 -19.96
CA PHE A 83 21.24 20.85 -18.64
C PHE A 83 21.46 19.34 -18.76
N THR A 84 22.55 18.84 -18.18
CA THR A 84 22.95 17.42 -18.30
C THR A 84 22.79 16.65 -17.00
N GLY A 85 22.28 17.29 -15.94
CA GLY A 85 22.04 16.64 -14.67
C GLY A 85 20.97 15.56 -14.74
N THR A 86 21.19 14.48 -14.00
CA THR A 86 20.21 13.41 -13.80
C THR A 86 20.18 13.02 -12.31
N ILE A 87 19.18 12.24 -11.89
CA ILE A 87 19.07 11.78 -10.51
C ILE A 87 20.33 11.01 -10.05
N ASN A 88 20.95 10.25 -10.94
CA ASN A 88 22.14 9.44 -10.66
C ASN A 88 23.46 10.18 -10.91
N SER A 89 23.42 11.31 -11.59
CA SER A 89 24.57 12.16 -11.91
C SER A 89 24.14 13.61 -11.94
N PRO A 90 23.84 14.20 -10.78
CA PRO A 90 23.34 15.57 -10.71
C PRO A 90 24.43 16.56 -11.14
N SER A 91 24.01 17.63 -11.79
CA SER A 91 24.90 18.67 -12.32
C SER A 91 24.60 20.02 -11.67
N ARG A 92 25.59 20.87 -11.61
CA ARG A 92 25.42 22.28 -11.23
C ARG A 92 25.37 23.22 -12.45
N ASN A 93 25.65 22.71 -13.63
CA ASN A 93 25.93 23.53 -14.81
C ASN A 93 24.68 23.75 -15.64
N ILE A 94 24.32 25.01 -15.86
CA ILE A 94 23.39 25.47 -16.86
C ILE A 94 24.21 26.03 -18.02
N ASP A 95 24.19 25.40 -19.16
CA ASP A 95 24.98 25.76 -20.35
C ASP A 95 24.14 26.58 -21.32
N TRP A 96 24.52 27.84 -21.51
CA TRP A 96 23.88 28.79 -22.39
C TRP A 96 24.49 28.82 -23.79
N SER A 97 25.25 27.81 -24.16
CA SER A 97 25.86 27.71 -25.49
C SER A 97 24.89 27.51 -26.67
N PRO A 98 23.65 26.99 -26.51
CA PRO A 98 22.66 27.01 -27.58
C PRO A 98 22.36 28.45 -28.07
N SER A 99 22.02 28.56 -29.33
CA SER A 99 21.74 29.85 -29.99
C SER A 99 20.35 30.46 -29.70
N GLY A 100 19.71 30.02 -28.62
CA GLY A 100 18.43 30.55 -28.18
C GLY A 100 18.50 31.86 -27.44
N SER A 101 17.46 32.22 -26.72
CA SER A 101 17.43 33.43 -25.89
C SER A 101 18.17 33.15 -24.58
N GLU A 102 18.93 34.09 -24.09
CA GLU A 102 19.63 34.01 -22.81
C GLU A 102 19.45 35.31 -21.99
N PRO A 103 19.65 35.28 -20.66
CA PRO A 103 19.64 36.47 -19.84
C PRO A 103 20.71 37.49 -20.32
N ALA A 104 20.51 38.78 -20.12
CA ALA A 104 21.54 39.75 -20.42
C ALA A 104 22.79 39.56 -19.53
N SER A 105 23.98 39.90 -20.07
CA SER A 105 25.23 39.79 -19.30
C SER A 105 25.13 40.52 -17.96
N GLY A 106 25.48 39.84 -16.88
CA GLY A 106 25.36 40.36 -15.51
C GLY A 106 23.93 40.42 -14.95
N ALA A 107 22.93 39.94 -15.72
CA ALA A 107 21.55 39.88 -15.24
C ALA A 107 21.34 38.82 -14.14
N THR A 108 20.32 39.07 -13.36
CA THR A 108 19.85 38.15 -12.35
C THR A 108 18.63 37.39 -12.91
N TYR A 109 18.63 36.09 -12.74
CA TYR A 109 17.49 35.23 -13.08
C TYR A 109 17.26 34.14 -12.02
N TYR A 110 16.11 33.52 -12.05
CA TYR A 110 15.67 32.51 -11.09
C TYR A 110 15.67 31.14 -11.73
N VAL A 111 16.16 30.16 -10.99
CA VAL A 111 16.16 28.75 -11.40
C VAL A 111 15.43 27.94 -10.34
N THR A 112 14.35 27.30 -10.75
CA THR A 112 13.70 26.26 -9.94
C THR A 112 14.21 24.91 -10.45
N TYR A 113 14.74 24.12 -9.58
CA TYR A 113 15.34 22.83 -9.92
C TYR A 113 15.03 21.77 -8.87
N ARG A 114 15.19 20.51 -9.23
CA ARG A 114 15.02 19.38 -8.32
C ARG A 114 16.38 18.83 -7.95
N LYS A 115 16.69 18.85 -6.67
CA LYS A 115 17.89 18.20 -6.13
C LYS A 115 17.55 16.85 -5.54
N PRO A 116 18.42 15.82 -5.69
CA PRO A 116 18.24 14.53 -5.05
C PRO A 116 18.24 14.65 -3.53
N VAL A 117 17.41 13.87 -2.87
CA VAL A 117 17.40 13.78 -1.40
C VAL A 117 18.44 12.75 -0.96
N PRO A 118 19.32 13.06 0.00
CA PRO A 118 20.28 12.11 0.57
C PRO A 118 19.57 10.86 1.15
N SER A 119 20.20 9.71 1.09
CA SER A 119 19.64 8.43 1.53
C SER A 119 19.34 8.35 3.02
N ASP A 120 20.09 9.06 3.84
CA ASP A 120 19.89 9.17 5.28
C ASP A 120 18.62 9.97 5.67
N GLN A 121 18.03 10.67 4.69
CA GLN A 121 16.77 11.40 4.82
C GLN A 121 15.56 10.63 4.26
N TYR A 122 15.74 9.37 3.89
CA TYR A 122 14.62 8.54 3.48
C TYR A 122 13.80 8.16 4.69
N ASP A 123 12.50 8.40 4.57
CA ASP A 123 11.54 8.24 5.64
C ASP A 123 10.18 7.83 5.06
N TYR A 124 9.23 7.57 5.93
CA TYR A 124 7.84 7.35 5.55
C TYR A 124 7.15 8.67 5.23
N HIS A 125 6.50 8.71 4.07
CA HIS A 125 5.66 9.83 3.67
C HIS A 125 4.31 9.33 3.17
N MET A 126 3.25 10.06 3.52
CA MET A 126 1.89 9.74 3.12
C MET A 126 1.39 10.77 2.10
N TYR A 127 0.76 10.28 1.04
CA TYR A 127 0.25 11.09 -0.05
C TYR A 127 -1.20 10.76 -0.36
N THR A 128 -1.96 11.78 -0.77
CA THR A 128 -3.36 11.66 -1.21
C THR A 128 -3.54 12.07 -2.68
N ASP A 129 -2.53 12.63 -3.30
CA ASP A 129 -2.55 13.16 -4.68
C ASP A 129 -1.41 12.55 -5.51
N GLU A 130 -1.75 12.03 -6.70
CA GLU A 130 -0.78 11.45 -7.63
C GLU A 130 0.20 12.48 -8.19
N ASN A 131 -0.23 13.73 -8.39
CA ASN A 131 0.66 14.78 -8.90
C ASN A 131 1.73 15.16 -7.88
N GLU A 132 1.37 15.13 -6.59
CA GLU A 132 2.33 15.36 -5.52
C GLU A 132 3.37 14.23 -5.46
N ILE A 133 2.94 12.97 -5.61
CA ILE A 133 3.86 11.83 -5.69
C ILE A 133 4.84 12.01 -6.85
N ILE A 134 4.34 12.31 -8.04
CA ILE A 134 5.17 12.52 -9.23
C ILE A 134 6.13 13.69 -9.02
N ARG A 135 5.64 14.79 -8.45
CA ARG A 135 6.46 15.96 -8.15
C ARG A 135 7.62 15.64 -7.20
N VAL A 136 7.37 14.85 -6.16
CA VAL A 136 8.36 14.55 -5.11
C VAL A 136 9.27 13.37 -5.50
N HIS A 137 8.69 12.30 -6.03
CA HIS A 137 9.41 11.06 -6.32
C HIS A 137 9.79 10.88 -7.79
N GLY A 138 9.44 11.83 -8.66
CA GLY A 138 9.70 11.77 -10.09
C GLY A 138 8.65 10.96 -10.86
N ALA A 139 8.76 10.98 -12.19
CA ALA A 139 7.82 10.31 -13.09
C ALA A 139 7.76 8.80 -12.93
N GLU A 140 6.65 8.23 -13.38
CA GLU A 140 6.49 6.79 -13.51
C GLU A 140 7.48 6.22 -14.53
N SER A 141 8.28 5.24 -14.13
CA SER A 141 9.23 4.54 -15.02
C SER A 141 9.56 3.13 -14.51
N THR A 142 10.23 2.33 -15.31
CA THR A 142 10.70 1.00 -14.90
C THR A 142 11.77 1.05 -13.80
N THR A 143 12.41 2.18 -13.62
CA THR A 143 13.41 2.41 -12.57
C THR A 143 12.85 3.14 -11.35
N ASN A 144 11.63 3.68 -11.44
CA ASN A 144 10.95 4.39 -10.38
C ASN A 144 9.65 3.66 -9.99
N LEU A 145 9.83 2.46 -9.47
CA LEU A 145 8.71 1.55 -9.18
C LEU A 145 7.84 2.05 -8.02
N VAL A 146 8.39 2.81 -7.09
CA VAL A 146 7.62 3.35 -5.97
C VAL A 146 6.54 4.32 -6.46
N THR A 147 6.86 5.20 -7.41
CA THR A 147 5.89 6.10 -8.03
C THR A 147 4.82 5.33 -8.80
N VAL A 148 5.23 4.33 -9.60
CA VAL A 148 4.29 3.49 -10.35
C VAL A 148 3.31 2.79 -9.41
N GLY A 149 3.82 2.16 -8.33
CA GLY A 149 2.99 1.46 -7.35
C GLY A 149 2.04 2.39 -6.61
N ALA A 150 2.52 3.54 -6.16
CA ALA A 150 1.74 4.50 -5.39
C ALA A 150 0.62 5.14 -6.24
N VAL A 151 0.93 5.59 -7.45
CA VAL A 151 -0.07 6.16 -8.38
C VAL A 151 -1.12 5.12 -8.76
N ILE A 152 -0.71 3.87 -9.03
CA ILE A 152 -1.68 2.80 -9.31
C ILE A 152 -2.57 2.52 -8.11
N ALA A 153 -2.03 2.47 -6.88
CA ALA A 153 -2.82 2.27 -5.69
C ALA A 153 -3.88 3.36 -5.50
N LEU A 154 -3.50 4.65 -5.65
CA LEU A 154 -4.46 5.77 -5.59
C LEU A 154 -5.56 5.63 -6.66
N ARG A 155 -5.20 5.26 -7.89
CA ARG A 155 -6.17 5.06 -8.98
C ARG A 155 -7.12 3.88 -8.79
N GLN A 156 -6.83 2.97 -7.85
CA GLN A 156 -7.80 1.97 -7.41
C GLN A 156 -8.77 2.51 -6.35
N GLY A 157 -8.60 3.75 -5.90
CA GLY A 157 -9.53 4.47 -5.03
C GLY A 157 -9.15 4.45 -3.55
N CYS A 158 -7.94 4.06 -3.17
CA CYS A 158 -7.52 4.22 -1.78
C CYS A 158 -7.41 5.71 -1.43
N PRO A 159 -7.76 6.10 -0.20
CA PRO A 159 -7.81 7.51 0.19
C PRO A 159 -6.43 8.13 0.35
N ALA A 160 -5.44 7.32 0.64
CA ALA A 160 -4.05 7.72 0.79
C ALA A 160 -3.12 6.53 0.53
N VAL A 161 -1.86 6.81 0.24
CA VAL A 161 -0.80 5.81 0.09
C VAL A 161 0.43 6.25 0.87
N GLY A 162 1.01 5.34 1.63
CA GLY A 162 2.31 5.52 2.25
C GLY A 162 3.43 5.14 1.28
N ILE A 163 4.52 5.85 1.32
CA ILE A 163 5.71 5.57 0.52
C ILE A 163 6.92 5.46 1.43
N ILE A 164 7.66 4.36 1.30
CA ILE A 164 9.02 4.23 1.80
C ILE A 164 9.92 4.01 0.59
N GLN A 165 10.69 5.02 0.25
CA GLN A 165 11.67 4.90 -0.81
C GLN A 165 12.90 4.16 -0.29
N ILE A 166 13.40 3.21 -1.08
CA ILE A 166 14.70 2.57 -0.81
C ILE A 166 15.76 3.14 -1.73
N ASN A 167 16.99 3.18 -1.23
CA ASN A 167 18.16 3.47 -2.02
C ASN A 167 19.00 2.20 -2.21
N LEU A 168 19.51 2.01 -3.43
CA LEU A 168 20.40 0.90 -3.75
C LEU A 168 21.88 1.24 -3.53
N ASP A 169 22.18 2.50 -3.21
CA ASP A 169 23.51 2.95 -2.84
C ASP A 169 23.73 2.74 -1.34
N ASP A 170 24.36 1.63 -0.99
CA ASP A 170 24.64 1.28 0.41
C ASP A 170 25.86 1.99 0.98
N THR A 171 26.64 2.70 0.17
CA THR A 171 27.87 3.34 0.63
C THR A 171 27.64 4.69 1.32
N GLY A 172 26.40 5.17 1.42
CA GLY A 172 26.04 6.47 1.99
C GLY A 172 26.48 7.67 1.15
N ALA A 173 26.98 7.42 -0.04
CA ALA A 173 27.44 8.44 -0.97
C ALA A 173 26.37 8.73 -2.05
N TYR A 174 25.15 9.04 -1.64
CA TYR A 174 24.17 9.63 -2.56
C TYR A 174 24.51 11.11 -2.75
N PRO A 175 24.56 11.63 -3.96
CA PRO A 175 24.15 11.04 -5.24
C PRO A 175 25.28 10.46 -6.09
N SER A 176 26.45 10.23 -5.57
CA SER A 176 27.62 9.89 -6.37
C SER A 176 27.95 8.41 -6.36
N GLY A 177 27.15 7.58 -7.00
CA GLY A 177 27.64 6.30 -7.41
C GLY A 177 27.09 5.06 -6.74
N GLY A 178 25.78 4.99 -6.65
CA GLY A 178 25.16 3.67 -6.50
C GLY A 178 25.64 2.73 -7.58
N PRO A 179 25.64 1.41 -7.34
CA PRO A 179 26.16 0.48 -8.29
C PRO A 179 25.47 0.68 -9.65
N SER A 180 26.25 0.86 -10.71
CA SER A 180 25.73 1.00 -12.08
C SER A 180 24.86 -0.18 -12.48
N ASN A 181 25.05 -1.34 -11.80
CA ASN A 181 24.25 -2.55 -11.90
C ASN A 181 24.05 -3.12 -10.48
N PRO A 182 22.95 -2.77 -9.79
CA PRO A 182 22.69 -3.26 -8.44
C PRO A 182 22.52 -4.78 -8.43
N THR A 183 23.13 -5.44 -7.47
CA THR A 183 23.02 -6.88 -7.24
C THR A 183 21.81 -7.21 -6.37
N ASP A 184 21.43 -8.50 -6.31
CA ASP A 184 20.39 -8.97 -5.38
C ASP A 184 20.73 -8.66 -3.92
N ALA A 185 22.03 -8.62 -3.55
CA ALA A 185 22.48 -8.24 -2.23
C ALA A 185 22.20 -6.76 -1.91
N ASP A 186 22.40 -5.87 -2.87
CA ASP A 186 22.12 -4.44 -2.70
C ASP A 186 20.61 -4.21 -2.47
N TYR A 187 19.77 -4.91 -3.24
CA TYR A 187 18.32 -4.89 -3.03
C TYR A 187 17.94 -5.42 -1.65
N TYR A 188 18.53 -6.54 -1.23
CA TYR A 188 18.22 -7.13 0.08
C TYR A 188 18.53 -6.15 1.23
N VAL A 189 19.72 -5.56 1.22
CA VAL A 189 20.12 -4.58 2.25
C VAL A 189 19.17 -3.38 2.25
N ALA A 190 18.83 -2.83 1.08
CA ALA A 190 17.95 -1.67 0.97
C ALA A 190 16.53 -1.96 1.47
N PHE A 191 15.96 -3.12 1.12
CA PHE A 191 14.63 -3.52 1.60
C PHE A 191 14.64 -3.86 3.10
N THR A 192 15.71 -4.44 3.63
CA THR A 192 15.86 -4.72 5.07
C THR A 192 15.88 -3.43 5.89
N ARG A 193 16.55 -2.38 5.43
CA ARG A 193 16.51 -1.06 6.09
C ARG A 193 15.11 -0.45 6.15
N ALA A 194 14.28 -0.70 5.14
CA ALA A 194 12.89 -0.23 5.17
C ALA A 194 12.06 -0.91 6.26
N LEU A 195 12.43 -2.10 6.74
CA LEU A 195 11.77 -2.75 7.89
C LEU A 195 11.95 -1.94 9.17
N ASP A 196 13.10 -1.30 9.38
CA ASP A 196 13.36 -0.45 10.56
C ASP A 196 12.42 0.76 10.59
N ILE A 197 12.13 1.33 9.41
CA ILE A 197 11.15 2.42 9.27
C ILE A 197 9.74 1.89 9.55
N LEU A 198 9.40 0.72 8.98
CA LEU A 198 8.11 0.09 9.19
C LEU A 198 7.84 -0.21 10.65
N GLU A 199 8.85 -0.61 11.43
CA GLU A 199 8.69 -0.89 12.85
C GLU A 199 8.21 0.31 13.67
N GLN A 200 8.44 1.52 13.19
CA GLN A 200 8.04 2.76 13.85
C GLN A 200 6.61 3.20 13.49
N LEU A 201 6.01 2.64 12.43
CA LEU A 201 4.69 3.02 11.96
C LEU A 201 3.58 2.33 12.73
N ASP A 202 2.53 3.07 13.04
CA ASP A 202 1.30 2.55 13.64
C ASP A 202 0.35 1.92 12.60
N THR A 203 -0.69 1.24 13.07
CA THR A 203 -1.65 0.54 12.20
C THR A 203 -2.42 1.48 11.26
N ASP A 204 -2.64 2.72 11.66
CA ASP A 204 -3.28 3.77 10.86
C ASP A 204 -2.39 4.31 9.75
N GLN A 205 -1.08 4.16 9.88
CA GLN A 205 -0.10 4.57 8.87
C GLN A 205 0.29 3.44 7.93
N CYS A 206 0.09 2.19 8.35
CA CYS A 206 0.55 1.03 7.58
C CYS A 206 -0.34 -0.18 7.80
N ARG A 207 -1.19 -0.48 6.81
CA ARG A 207 -2.08 -1.65 6.85
C ARG A 207 -1.63 -2.77 5.93
N ILE A 208 -1.25 -2.44 4.72
CA ILE A 208 -0.84 -3.41 3.70
C ILE A 208 0.56 -3.08 3.21
N LEU A 209 1.46 -4.05 3.27
CA LEU A 209 2.82 -3.94 2.79
C LEU A 209 2.89 -4.37 1.31
N VAL A 210 3.52 -3.54 0.49
CA VAL A 210 3.75 -3.83 -0.92
C VAL A 210 5.20 -3.53 -1.28
N PRO A 211 6.12 -4.47 -1.05
CA PRO A 211 7.46 -4.36 -1.60
C PRO A 211 7.41 -4.43 -3.13
N MET A 212 7.91 -3.39 -3.80
CA MET A 212 7.96 -3.28 -5.25
C MET A 212 9.13 -4.10 -5.81
N THR A 213 9.13 -5.38 -5.48
CA THR A 213 10.11 -6.35 -5.93
C THR A 213 9.49 -7.73 -6.06
N THR A 214 10.08 -8.55 -6.91
CA THR A 214 9.77 -9.98 -7.04
C THR A 214 10.91 -10.86 -6.55
N LEU A 215 12.00 -10.24 -6.06
CA LEU A 215 13.17 -10.92 -5.53
C LEU A 215 12.84 -11.56 -4.18
N ASP A 216 13.01 -12.88 -4.12
CA ASP A 216 12.80 -13.66 -2.91
C ASP A 216 13.51 -15.02 -3.08
N SER A 217 14.76 -15.09 -2.68
CA SER A 217 15.58 -16.29 -2.77
C SER A 217 15.99 -16.77 -1.37
N GLN A 218 16.53 -17.98 -1.26
CA GLN A 218 17.04 -18.47 0.03
C GLN A 218 18.19 -17.61 0.59
N THR A 219 18.97 -16.98 -0.29
CA THR A 219 20.08 -16.10 0.10
C THR A 219 19.60 -14.70 0.43
N TYR A 220 18.57 -14.23 -0.26
CA TYR A 220 18.00 -12.88 -0.12
C TYR A 220 16.48 -12.96 0.02
N PRO A 221 15.97 -13.34 1.21
CA PRO A 221 14.55 -13.67 1.42
C PRO A 221 13.71 -12.41 1.72
N ILE A 222 13.78 -11.40 0.84
CA ILE A 222 13.12 -10.10 1.06
C ILE A 222 11.64 -10.26 1.43
N LEU A 223 10.87 -10.98 0.62
CA LEU A 223 9.43 -11.08 0.82
C LEU A 223 9.07 -12.00 1.99
N SER A 224 9.92 -12.96 2.31
CA SER A 224 9.77 -13.79 3.51
C SER A 224 10.02 -12.97 4.77
N ASP A 225 11.05 -12.12 4.80
CA ASP A 225 11.34 -11.23 5.94
C ASP A 225 10.21 -10.21 6.17
N TYR A 226 9.60 -9.69 5.08
CA TYR A 226 8.42 -8.83 5.18
C TYR A 226 7.18 -9.56 5.70
N LEU A 227 7.02 -10.84 5.39
CA LEU A 227 5.95 -11.66 5.94
C LEU A 227 6.17 -11.92 7.44
N ASP A 228 7.40 -12.23 7.85
CA ASP A 228 7.76 -12.40 9.25
C ASP A 228 7.56 -11.10 10.04
N HIS A 229 7.92 -9.97 9.45
CA HIS A 229 7.64 -8.65 10.01
C HIS A 229 6.12 -8.44 10.18
N ALA A 230 5.31 -8.70 9.14
CA ALA A 230 3.86 -8.55 9.22
C ALA A 230 3.25 -9.47 10.30
N TYR A 231 3.77 -10.68 10.46
CA TYR A 231 3.37 -11.60 11.52
C TYR A 231 3.74 -11.06 12.90
N THR A 232 4.99 -10.68 13.11
CA THR A 232 5.52 -10.18 14.39
C THR A 232 4.76 -8.93 14.84
N MET A 233 4.53 -7.98 13.93
CA MET A 233 3.76 -6.77 14.21
C MET A 233 2.29 -7.06 14.54
N SER A 234 1.74 -8.16 14.01
CA SER A 234 0.36 -8.60 14.28
C SER A 234 0.17 -9.36 15.58
N LEU A 235 1.24 -9.64 16.32
CA LEU A 235 1.15 -10.25 17.64
C LEU A 235 0.51 -9.30 18.66
N THR A 236 -0.11 -9.89 19.69
CA THR A 236 -0.81 -9.13 20.74
C THR A 236 0.08 -8.10 21.44
N SER A 237 1.38 -8.37 21.53
CA SER A 237 2.36 -7.45 22.16
C SER A 237 2.63 -6.19 21.31
N GLN A 238 2.56 -6.30 19.98
CA GLN A 238 2.85 -5.19 19.05
C GLN A 238 1.58 -4.44 18.63
N ARG A 239 0.45 -5.13 18.50
CA ARG A 239 -0.86 -4.56 18.16
C ARG A 239 -0.91 -3.80 16.82
N ARG A 240 -0.05 -4.17 15.86
CA ARG A 240 0.06 -3.54 14.54
C ARG A 240 -0.21 -4.57 13.46
N TRP A 241 -1.49 -4.72 13.11
CA TRP A 241 -1.93 -5.73 12.15
C TRP A 241 -1.61 -5.33 10.73
N ARG A 242 -0.81 -6.16 10.05
CA ARG A 242 -0.32 -5.91 8.69
C ARG A 242 -0.51 -7.15 7.82
N THR A 243 -0.71 -6.90 6.53
CA THR A 243 -0.85 -7.93 5.50
C THR A 243 0.15 -7.64 4.39
N LEU A 244 0.81 -8.65 3.86
CA LEU A 244 1.75 -8.56 2.75
C LEU A 244 1.06 -8.97 1.46
N ILE A 245 1.18 -8.16 0.42
CA ILE A 245 0.78 -8.51 -0.94
C ILE A 245 2.01 -8.56 -1.82
N ARG A 246 2.15 -9.66 -2.56
CA ARG A 246 3.24 -9.82 -3.53
C ARG A 246 2.75 -10.28 -4.89
N GLY A 247 3.42 -9.82 -5.93
CA GLY A 247 3.40 -10.42 -7.24
C GLY A 247 4.58 -11.37 -7.46
N ARG A 248 4.66 -11.89 -8.67
CA ARG A 248 5.78 -12.64 -9.19
C ARG A 248 6.07 -12.17 -10.59
N ALA A 249 7.34 -12.07 -10.97
CA ALA A 249 7.69 -11.90 -12.37
C ALA A 249 7.28 -13.14 -13.15
N ALA A 250 6.58 -12.96 -14.27
CA ALA A 250 6.36 -14.03 -15.21
C ALA A 250 7.40 -13.94 -16.32
N THR A 251 7.82 -15.08 -16.79
CA THR A 251 8.68 -15.15 -17.97
C THR A 251 7.78 -15.04 -19.20
N ALA A 252 7.92 -13.98 -19.97
CA ALA A 252 7.04 -13.69 -21.13
C ALA A 252 6.96 -14.89 -22.12
N SER A 253 8.04 -15.63 -22.28
CA SER A 253 8.15 -16.80 -23.15
C SER A 253 7.62 -18.10 -22.54
N ALA A 254 7.27 -18.13 -21.23
CA ALA A 254 6.81 -19.35 -20.58
C ALA A 254 5.37 -19.69 -20.95
N SER A 255 5.04 -20.98 -21.04
CA SER A 255 3.66 -21.45 -21.25
C SER A 255 2.75 -21.09 -20.06
N ASN A 256 1.44 -21.02 -20.30
CA ASN A 256 0.47 -20.77 -19.21
C ASN A 256 0.54 -21.84 -18.12
N SER A 257 0.78 -23.12 -18.47
CA SER A 257 0.95 -24.19 -17.49
C SER A 257 2.19 -23.99 -16.62
N THR A 258 3.32 -23.62 -17.21
CA THR A 258 4.55 -23.32 -16.46
C THR A 258 4.37 -22.17 -15.49
N VAL A 259 3.70 -21.10 -15.94
CA VAL A 259 3.42 -19.93 -15.08
C VAL A 259 2.43 -20.28 -13.99
N ARG A 260 1.35 -21.03 -14.31
CA ARG A 260 0.39 -21.56 -13.34
C ARG A 260 1.08 -22.34 -12.22
N ASP A 261 1.93 -23.30 -12.62
CA ASP A 261 2.61 -24.19 -11.67
C ASP A 261 3.59 -23.39 -10.80
N ALA A 262 4.27 -22.40 -11.36
CA ALA A 262 5.16 -21.51 -10.62
C ALA A 262 4.44 -20.63 -9.60
N PHE A 263 3.26 -20.09 -9.94
CA PHE A 263 2.43 -19.36 -8.97
C PHE A 263 1.87 -20.28 -7.89
N SER A 264 1.42 -21.46 -8.27
CA SER A 264 0.90 -22.48 -7.35
C SER A 264 1.96 -22.91 -6.34
N ALA A 265 3.18 -23.21 -6.80
CA ALA A 265 4.32 -23.57 -5.96
C ALA A 265 4.70 -22.43 -5.00
N LEU A 266 4.69 -21.19 -5.48
CA LEU A 266 4.97 -20.00 -4.68
C LEU A 266 3.93 -19.84 -3.54
N ALA A 267 2.65 -19.90 -3.84
CA ALA A 267 1.61 -19.78 -2.80
C ALA A 267 1.66 -20.96 -1.80
N GLN A 268 1.95 -22.16 -2.29
CA GLN A 268 2.12 -23.34 -1.43
C GLN A 268 3.31 -23.22 -0.48
N SER A 269 4.43 -22.58 -0.89
CA SER A 269 5.59 -22.40 -0.02
C SER A 269 5.26 -21.56 1.22
N TYR A 270 4.30 -20.63 1.12
CA TYR A 270 3.82 -19.83 2.24
C TYR A 270 2.73 -20.52 3.08
N ARG A 271 2.06 -21.55 2.56
CA ARG A 271 0.95 -22.21 3.26
C ARG A 271 1.34 -22.82 4.61
N SER A 272 2.56 -23.31 4.72
CA SER A 272 3.09 -23.86 5.98
C SER A 272 3.60 -22.81 6.96
N HIS A 273 3.66 -21.55 6.53
CA HIS A 273 4.12 -20.45 7.36
C HIS A 273 3.03 -20.07 8.38
N THR A 274 3.44 -19.74 9.60
CA THR A 274 2.50 -19.30 10.65
C THR A 274 1.72 -18.05 10.29
N ALA A 275 2.29 -17.23 9.39
CA ALA A 275 1.68 -16.02 8.86
C ALA A 275 0.95 -16.22 7.53
N ALA A 276 0.67 -17.44 7.08
CA ALA A 276 0.09 -17.73 5.75
C ALA A 276 -1.17 -16.87 5.45
N ARG A 277 -2.01 -16.61 6.44
CA ARG A 277 -3.18 -15.74 6.33
C ARG A 277 -2.86 -14.25 6.10
N ARG A 278 -1.60 -13.86 6.33
CA ARG A 278 -1.08 -12.50 6.11
C ARG A 278 -0.40 -12.34 4.75
N MET A 279 -0.35 -13.39 3.96
CA MET A 279 0.25 -13.41 2.63
C MET A 279 -0.82 -13.49 1.55
N ILE A 280 -0.77 -12.57 0.60
CA ILE A 280 -1.60 -12.56 -0.61
C ILE A 280 -0.68 -12.60 -1.82
N VAL A 281 -0.80 -13.66 -2.62
CA VAL A 281 -0.08 -13.81 -3.89
C VAL A 281 -1.02 -13.45 -5.03
N VAL A 282 -0.64 -12.51 -5.89
CA VAL A 282 -1.45 -12.04 -7.02
C VAL A 282 -0.89 -12.48 -8.36
N ALA A 283 -1.75 -12.88 -9.28
CA ALA A 283 -1.43 -13.27 -10.65
C ALA A 283 -2.35 -12.56 -11.66
N PRO A 284 -1.89 -12.25 -12.90
CA PRO A 284 -0.64 -12.64 -13.54
C PRO A 284 0.58 -11.84 -13.07
N GLY A 285 1.78 -12.31 -13.43
CA GLY A 285 3.04 -11.67 -13.07
C GLY A 285 3.48 -10.54 -14.00
N GLU A 286 2.69 -10.22 -15.01
CA GLU A 286 3.00 -9.15 -15.97
C GLU A 286 1.77 -8.28 -16.21
N VAL A 287 1.99 -6.98 -16.11
CA VAL A 287 0.97 -5.96 -16.41
C VAL A 287 1.58 -4.89 -17.30
N SER A 288 0.78 -4.33 -18.21
CA SER A 288 1.18 -3.19 -19.03
C SER A 288 0.40 -1.96 -18.63
N ARG A 289 1.10 -0.85 -18.60
CA ARG A 289 0.55 0.47 -18.33
C ARG A 289 1.05 1.48 -19.36
N VAL A 290 0.18 2.37 -19.76
CA VAL A 290 0.57 3.52 -20.57
C VAL A 290 1.10 4.58 -19.61
N ILE A 291 2.37 4.92 -19.75
CA ILE A 291 3.02 6.02 -19.03
C ILE A 291 3.38 7.11 -20.03
N ARG A 292 3.44 8.33 -19.56
CA ARG A 292 3.86 9.49 -20.38
C ARG A 292 5.27 9.87 -19.98
N ASP A 293 6.15 9.93 -20.95
CA ASP A 293 7.48 10.50 -20.78
C ASP A 293 7.38 12.00 -20.50
N GLU A 294 7.97 12.47 -19.39
CA GLU A 294 7.87 13.86 -18.97
C GLU A 294 8.59 14.82 -19.92
N THR A 295 9.68 14.37 -20.55
CA THR A 295 10.51 15.19 -21.42
C THR A 295 9.89 15.35 -22.80
N THR A 296 9.44 14.23 -23.39
CA THR A 296 8.91 14.22 -24.76
C THR A 296 7.39 14.35 -24.83
N GLY A 297 6.69 14.14 -23.72
CA GLY A 297 5.24 14.09 -23.65
C GLY A 297 4.63 12.87 -24.37
N VAL A 298 5.44 11.96 -24.89
CA VAL A 298 5.00 10.79 -25.65
C VAL A 298 4.49 9.73 -24.69
N ALA A 299 3.29 9.23 -24.95
CA ALA A 299 2.71 8.11 -24.21
C ALA A 299 3.22 6.78 -24.79
N SER A 300 3.77 5.92 -23.96
CA SER A 300 4.23 4.59 -24.35
C SER A 300 3.68 3.49 -23.42
N SER A 301 3.41 2.32 -23.98
CA SER A 301 3.02 1.15 -23.17
C SER A 301 4.27 0.48 -22.61
N VAL A 302 4.35 0.43 -21.29
CA VAL A 302 5.46 -0.17 -20.56
C VAL A 302 4.96 -1.41 -19.82
N THR A 303 5.74 -2.48 -19.86
CA THR A 303 5.44 -3.72 -19.12
C THR A 303 6.19 -3.73 -17.79
N PHE A 304 5.46 -4.05 -16.73
CA PHE A 304 5.94 -4.19 -15.36
C PHE A 304 5.72 -5.60 -14.86
N ASP A 305 6.43 -5.96 -13.80
CA ASP A 305 6.25 -7.23 -13.12
C ASP A 305 5.00 -7.24 -12.20
N GLY A 306 4.76 -8.36 -11.54
CA GLY A 306 3.58 -8.54 -10.68
C GLY A 306 3.56 -7.69 -9.41
N SER A 307 4.64 -6.98 -9.06
CA SER A 307 4.63 -6.06 -7.91
C SER A 307 3.67 -4.89 -8.13
N VAL A 308 3.54 -4.45 -9.38
CA VAL A 308 2.57 -3.41 -9.77
C VAL A 308 1.12 -3.89 -9.62
N LEU A 309 0.85 -5.17 -9.92
CA LEU A 309 -0.46 -5.76 -9.65
C LEU A 309 -0.74 -5.88 -8.15
N ALA A 310 0.30 -6.18 -7.35
CA ALA A 310 0.20 -6.19 -5.88
C ALA A 310 -0.17 -4.81 -5.33
N ALA A 311 0.43 -3.74 -5.85
CA ALA A 311 0.10 -2.36 -5.49
C ALA A 311 -1.35 -2.00 -5.85
N ALA A 312 -1.82 -2.43 -7.03
CA ALA A 312 -3.22 -2.25 -7.42
C ALA A 312 -4.19 -2.99 -6.49
N ALA A 313 -3.88 -4.24 -6.13
CA ALA A 313 -4.69 -5.03 -5.21
C ALA A 313 -4.76 -4.36 -3.83
N ALA A 314 -3.62 -3.90 -3.30
CA ALA A 314 -3.54 -3.16 -2.04
C ALA A 314 -4.38 -1.89 -2.05
N GLY A 315 -4.26 -1.09 -3.11
CA GLY A 315 -5.06 0.11 -3.29
C GLY A 315 -6.56 -0.19 -3.29
N ARG A 316 -6.99 -1.26 -3.98
CA ARG A 316 -8.41 -1.65 -4.03
C ARG A 316 -8.93 -2.19 -2.70
N ILE A 317 -8.14 -2.94 -1.93
CA ILE A 317 -8.51 -3.40 -0.59
C ILE A 317 -8.70 -2.20 0.33
N CYS A 318 -7.80 -1.22 0.26
CA CYS A 318 -7.86 -0.01 1.08
C CYS A 318 -8.88 1.04 0.60
N ALA A 319 -9.44 0.90 -0.61
CA ALA A 319 -10.43 1.81 -1.17
C ALA A 319 -11.78 1.78 -0.44
N TYR A 320 -12.11 0.67 0.20
CA TYR A 320 -13.38 0.50 0.87
C TYR A 320 -13.27 0.83 2.35
N HIS A 321 -14.16 1.67 2.83
CA HIS A 321 -14.24 2.01 4.25
C HIS A 321 -14.63 0.80 5.10
N ASN A 322 -15.60 0.03 4.62
CA ASN A 322 -16.00 -1.23 5.26
C ASN A 322 -15.04 -2.37 4.87
N PRO A 323 -14.35 -3.00 5.85
CA PRO A 323 -13.42 -4.09 5.59
C PRO A 323 -14.08 -5.36 5.06
N ALA A 324 -15.39 -5.53 5.25
CA ALA A 324 -16.14 -6.68 4.76
C ALA A 324 -16.34 -6.68 3.23
N VAL A 325 -16.13 -5.54 2.57
CA VAL A 325 -16.28 -5.46 1.11
C VAL A 325 -15.13 -6.21 0.43
N PRO A 326 -15.40 -7.35 -0.24
CA PRO A 326 -14.37 -8.14 -0.89
C PRO A 326 -13.87 -7.47 -2.18
N ILE A 327 -12.63 -7.76 -2.57
CA ILE A 327 -12.12 -7.39 -3.90
C ILE A 327 -12.58 -8.38 -4.99
N THR A 328 -13.21 -9.49 -4.62
CA THR A 328 -13.77 -10.50 -5.51
C THR A 328 -14.73 -9.85 -6.51
N MET A 329 -14.51 -10.07 -7.79
CA MET A 329 -15.28 -9.54 -8.93
C MET A 329 -15.31 -8.00 -9.06
N LYS A 330 -14.50 -7.27 -8.30
CA LYS A 330 -14.35 -5.82 -8.45
C LYS A 330 -13.47 -5.49 -9.66
N ASP A 331 -13.73 -4.31 -10.23
CA ASP A 331 -13.04 -3.79 -11.41
C ASP A 331 -11.69 -3.18 -11.05
N PHE A 332 -10.71 -3.39 -11.92
CA PHE A 332 -9.38 -2.80 -11.85
C PHE A 332 -9.10 -1.99 -13.10
N THR A 333 -8.53 -0.82 -12.94
CA THR A 333 -8.29 0.15 -14.00
C THR A 333 -6.84 0.63 -14.00
N ALA A 334 -6.48 1.44 -14.99
CA ALA A 334 -5.18 2.08 -15.14
C ALA A 334 -4.01 1.17 -15.57
N PHE A 335 -4.26 -0.11 -15.80
CA PHE A 335 -3.30 -1.06 -16.37
C PHE A 335 -4.03 -2.22 -17.04
N SER A 336 -3.31 -3.03 -17.81
CA SER A 336 -3.81 -4.26 -18.43
C SER A 336 -2.96 -5.45 -18.02
N ALA A 337 -3.60 -6.61 -17.88
CA ALA A 337 -2.90 -7.88 -17.66
C ALA A 337 -2.44 -8.45 -19.02
N ASN A 338 -1.17 -8.82 -19.11
CA ASN A 338 -0.56 -9.29 -20.37
C ASN A 338 -0.80 -10.79 -20.63
N ARG A 339 -1.35 -11.50 -19.63
CA ARG A 339 -1.57 -12.93 -19.74
C ARG A 339 -2.99 -13.30 -19.40
N VAL A 340 -3.57 -14.17 -20.22
CA VAL A 340 -4.88 -14.74 -20.02
C VAL A 340 -4.75 -16.23 -19.74
N PHE A 341 -5.29 -16.68 -18.61
CA PHE A 341 -5.32 -18.07 -18.20
C PHE A 341 -6.65 -18.74 -18.58
N SER A 342 -6.62 -20.04 -18.84
CA SER A 342 -7.84 -20.84 -18.96
C SER A 342 -8.56 -20.97 -17.60
N ASN A 343 -9.86 -21.28 -17.61
CA ASN A 343 -10.60 -21.55 -16.38
C ASN A 343 -9.98 -22.69 -15.55
N ALA A 344 -9.43 -23.71 -16.21
CA ALA A 344 -8.74 -24.81 -15.56
C ALA A 344 -7.48 -24.35 -14.83
N ASP A 345 -6.65 -23.54 -15.49
CA ASP A 345 -5.43 -22.99 -14.87
C ASP A 345 -5.79 -22.09 -13.68
N MET A 346 -6.80 -21.23 -13.83
CA MET A 346 -7.27 -20.37 -12.76
C MET A 346 -7.82 -21.18 -11.57
N ASN A 347 -8.51 -22.31 -11.80
CA ASN A 347 -8.97 -23.17 -10.72
C ASN A 347 -7.80 -23.78 -9.94
N VAL A 348 -6.75 -24.23 -10.64
CA VAL A 348 -5.56 -24.81 -10.00
C VAL A 348 -4.85 -23.74 -9.15
N MET A 349 -4.62 -22.55 -9.69
CA MET A 349 -3.97 -21.46 -8.94
C MET A 349 -4.80 -21.03 -7.73
N ALA A 350 -6.11 -20.82 -7.87
CA ALA A 350 -6.99 -20.45 -6.76
C ALA A 350 -7.02 -21.55 -5.67
N GLY A 351 -7.07 -22.84 -6.06
CA GLY A 351 -6.97 -23.96 -5.14
C GLY A 351 -5.63 -24.06 -4.40
N ASN A 352 -4.64 -23.28 -4.82
CA ASN A 352 -3.34 -23.17 -4.17
C ASN A 352 -3.11 -21.84 -3.42
N GLY A 353 -4.11 -20.95 -3.35
CA GLY A 353 -4.01 -19.70 -2.57
C GLY A 353 -3.52 -18.50 -3.38
N VAL A 354 -3.75 -18.50 -4.70
CA VAL A 354 -3.40 -17.37 -5.58
C VAL A 354 -4.66 -16.56 -5.89
N SER A 355 -4.61 -15.27 -5.63
CA SER A 355 -5.63 -14.29 -6.07
C SER A 355 -5.39 -13.92 -7.52
N ILE A 356 -6.33 -14.28 -8.41
CA ILE A 356 -6.15 -14.20 -9.85
C ILE A 356 -6.93 -13.05 -10.43
N PHE A 357 -6.27 -12.29 -11.30
CA PHE A 357 -6.89 -11.22 -12.09
C PHE A 357 -7.11 -11.71 -13.52
N PHE A 358 -8.31 -11.50 -14.02
CA PHE A 358 -8.75 -11.99 -15.32
C PHE A 358 -9.69 -11.03 -16.01
N TYR A 359 -9.82 -11.14 -17.30
CA TYR A 359 -10.79 -10.35 -18.05
C TYR A 359 -12.16 -11.00 -18.03
N LYS A 360 -13.19 -10.23 -17.59
CA LYS A 360 -14.59 -10.54 -17.81
C LYS A 360 -15.16 -9.51 -18.81
N GLY A 361 -15.27 -9.92 -20.05
CA GLY A 361 -15.49 -8.97 -21.15
C GLY A 361 -14.27 -8.08 -21.37
N ARG A 362 -14.45 -6.77 -21.24
CA ARG A 362 -13.36 -5.77 -21.40
C ARG A 362 -12.75 -5.29 -20.09
N THR A 363 -13.31 -5.74 -18.96
CA THR A 363 -12.90 -5.25 -17.64
C THR A 363 -12.02 -6.28 -16.95
N LEU A 364 -10.90 -5.83 -16.41
CA LEU A 364 -10.04 -6.65 -15.56
C LEU A 364 -10.65 -6.72 -14.16
N LYS A 365 -10.79 -7.94 -13.62
CA LYS A 365 -11.40 -8.21 -12.32
C LYS A 365 -10.56 -9.17 -11.50
N CYS A 366 -10.62 -9.05 -10.18
CA CYS A 366 -10.14 -10.10 -9.29
C CYS A 366 -11.16 -11.23 -9.25
N ARG A 367 -10.75 -12.46 -9.57
CA ARG A 367 -11.64 -13.61 -9.59
C ARG A 367 -12.12 -14.01 -8.20
N HIS A 368 -11.19 -14.08 -7.27
CA HIS A 368 -11.42 -14.41 -5.86
C HIS A 368 -10.30 -13.80 -5.02
N GLY A 369 -10.66 -13.01 -4.03
CA GLY A 369 -9.72 -12.37 -3.10
C GLY A 369 -9.37 -13.31 -1.96
N ILE A 370 -8.29 -14.08 -2.08
CA ILE A 370 -7.88 -15.10 -1.13
C ILE A 370 -6.45 -14.91 -0.64
N THR A 371 -6.18 -15.39 0.56
CA THR A 371 -4.84 -15.48 1.16
C THR A 371 -4.17 -16.81 0.80
N CYS A 372 -2.93 -17.00 1.22
CA CYS A 372 -2.25 -18.30 1.09
C CYS A 372 -2.73 -19.35 2.11
N ASP A 373 -3.46 -18.96 3.15
CA ASP A 373 -4.03 -19.89 4.13
C ASP A 373 -5.43 -20.36 3.69
N LEU A 374 -5.51 -21.56 3.20
CA LEU A 374 -6.76 -22.20 2.76
C LEU A 374 -7.35 -23.17 3.79
N THR A 375 -6.94 -23.08 5.05
CA THR A 375 -7.32 -24.04 6.11
C THR A 375 -8.82 -23.99 6.40
N ASN A 376 -9.39 -22.80 6.42
CA ASN A 376 -10.81 -22.56 6.64
C ASN A 376 -11.26 -21.22 6.04
N ALA A 377 -12.58 -20.99 5.98
CA ALA A 377 -13.15 -19.78 5.40
C ALA A 377 -12.71 -18.47 6.09
N ASN A 378 -12.42 -18.53 7.40
CA ASN A 378 -12.03 -17.34 8.16
C ASN A 378 -10.60 -16.86 7.84
N THR A 379 -9.72 -17.78 7.43
CA THR A 379 -8.33 -17.46 7.09
C THR A 379 -8.13 -17.30 5.58
N GLN A 380 -8.98 -17.95 4.79
CA GLN A 380 -8.91 -17.93 3.32
C GLN A 380 -9.30 -16.58 2.72
N GLU A 381 -10.39 -15.96 3.20
CA GLU A 381 -10.94 -14.74 2.63
C GLU A 381 -10.19 -13.49 3.12
N ILE A 382 -9.69 -12.68 2.19
CA ILE A 382 -9.00 -11.41 2.52
C ILE A 382 -9.91 -10.51 3.35
N SER A 383 -11.18 -10.37 2.97
CA SER A 383 -12.13 -9.52 3.69
C SER A 383 -12.36 -9.99 5.13
N VAL A 384 -12.37 -11.29 5.38
CA VAL A 384 -12.57 -11.83 6.75
C VAL A 384 -11.34 -11.56 7.63
N VAL A 385 -10.13 -11.70 7.09
CA VAL A 385 -8.89 -11.30 7.79
C VAL A 385 -8.89 -9.81 8.09
N GLU A 386 -9.34 -8.99 7.14
CA GLU A 386 -9.46 -7.54 7.33
C GLU A 386 -10.52 -7.16 8.38
N ILE A 387 -11.66 -7.89 8.45
CA ILE A 387 -12.68 -7.74 9.50
C ILE A 387 -12.08 -8.03 10.88
N GLU A 388 -11.38 -9.17 11.02
CA GLU A 388 -10.76 -9.55 12.29
C GLU A 388 -9.82 -8.46 12.79
N ASP A 389 -8.97 -7.95 11.92
CA ASP A 389 -8.02 -6.91 12.28
C ASP A 389 -8.71 -5.58 12.60
N TYR A 390 -9.73 -5.21 11.83
CA TYR A 390 -10.54 -4.02 12.09
C TYR A 390 -11.20 -4.07 13.48
N ILE A 391 -11.81 -5.21 13.83
CA ILE A 391 -12.42 -5.39 15.15
C ILE A 391 -11.36 -5.20 16.26
N LYS A 392 -10.16 -5.76 16.11
CA LYS A 392 -9.08 -5.62 17.09
C LYS A 392 -8.65 -4.16 17.27
N VAL A 393 -8.43 -3.44 16.18
CA VAL A 393 -8.05 -2.01 16.22
C VAL A 393 -9.15 -1.19 16.88
N GLN A 394 -10.40 -1.38 16.46
CA GLN A 394 -11.52 -0.65 17.02
C GLN A 394 -11.76 -0.98 18.49
N SER A 395 -11.59 -2.24 18.89
CA SER A 395 -11.69 -2.66 20.30
C SER A 395 -10.67 -1.94 21.16
N ILE A 396 -9.43 -1.80 20.70
CA ILE A 396 -8.40 -1.03 21.41
C ILE A 396 -8.87 0.42 21.58
N PHE A 397 -9.28 1.06 20.49
CA PHE A 397 -9.70 2.46 20.51
C PHE A 397 -10.89 2.70 21.46
N VAL A 398 -11.90 1.82 21.42
CA VAL A 398 -13.12 1.95 22.24
C VAL A 398 -12.83 1.70 23.72
N LEU A 399 -11.95 0.75 24.05
CA LEU A 399 -11.75 0.29 25.41
C LEU A 399 -10.59 0.98 26.13
N GLU A 400 -9.48 1.23 25.42
CA GLU A 400 -8.24 1.75 26.03
C GLU A 400 -8.45 3.15 26.58
N ASN A 401 -8.97 4.08 25.78
CA ASN A 401 -9.22 5.45 26.20
C ASN A 401 -10.26 5.59 27.33
N ARG A 402 -11.10 4.58 27.51
CA ARG A 402 -12.21 4.64 28.48
C ARG A 402 -11.90 3.96 29.78
N TYR A 403 -11.16 2.87 29.76
CA TYR A 403 -11.02 1.98 30.92
C TYR A 403 -9.59 1.82 31.44
N ILE A 404 -8.56 1.96 30.59
CA ILE A 404 -7.18 1.84 31.05
C ILE A 404 -6.84 2.95 32.04
N GLY A 405 -6.28 2.57 33.18
CA GLY A 405 -6.00 3.49 34.29
C GLY A 405 -7.13 3.63 35.32
N SER A 406 -8.30 3.02 35.08
CA SER A 406 -9.41 2.99 36.05
C SER A 406 -9.18 1.93 37.14
N LEU A 407 -9.84 2.12 38.29
CA LEU A 407 -9.90 1.07 39.33
C LEU A 407 -10.69 -0.13 38.81
N PHE A 408 -10.14 -1.32 38.95
CA PHE A 408 -10.74 -2.54 38.42
C PHE A 408 -11.78 -3.12 39.40
N THR A 409 -13.00 -2.57 39.39
CA THR A 409 -14.15 -3.00 40.19
C THR A 409 -15.14 -3.83 39.38
N ASP A 410 -16.11 -4.46 40.05
CA ASP A 410 -17.13 -5.28 39.36
C ASP A 410 -18.06 -4.38 38.51
N GLU A 411 -18.27 -3.10 38.90
CA GLU A 411 -19.01 -2.13 38.09
C GLU A 411 -18.26 -1.79 36.80
N ILE A 412 -16.92 -1.70 36.86
CA ILE A 412 -16.11 -1.48 35.66
C ILE A 412 -16.16 -2.70 34.74
N ILE A 413 -16.14 -3.93 35.27
CA ILE A 413 -16.30 -5.15 34.48
C ILE A 413 -17.65 -5.14 33.73
N ALA A 414 -18.74 -4.83 34.44
CA ALA A 414 -20.07 -4.71 33.83
C ALA A 414 -20.14 -3.60 32.78
N SER A 415 -19.49 -2.45 33.03
CA SER A 415 -19.39 -1.36 32.06
C SER A 415 -18.59 -1.73 30.80
N ILE A 416 -17.49 -2.47 30.95
CA ILE A 416 -16.72 -2.99 29.82
C ILE A 416 -17.59 -3.95 28.99
N GLN A 417 -18.32 -4.89 29.64
CA GLN A 417 -19.20 -5.82 28.94
C GLN A 417 -20.28 -5.10 28.14
N ALA A 418 -20.93 -4.11 28.73
CA ALA A 418 -21.94 -3.28 28.05
C ALA A 418 -21.34 -2.53 26.87
N SER A 419 -20.11 -2.02 27.00
CA SER A 419 -19.41 -1.31 25.91
C SER A 419 -19.03 -2.24 24.76
N VAL A 420 -18.61 -3.47 25.05
CA VAL A 420 -18.30 -4.49 24.04
C VAL A 420 -19.56 -4.88 23.27
N ILE A 421 -20.66 -5.12 23.96
CA ILE A 421 -21.96 -5.44 23.35
C ILE A 421 -22.40 -4.29 22.42
N ALA A 422 -22.41 -3.06 22.94
CA ALA A 422 -22.81 -1.90 22.16
C ALA A 422 -21.89 -1.66 20.93
N PHE A 423 -20.61 -1.94 21.08
CA PHE A 423 -19.66 -1.87 19.97
C PHE A 423 -19.97 -2.93 18.89
N TRP A 424 -20.25 -4.18 19.27
CA TRP A 424 -20.57 -5.22 18.31
C TRP A 424 -21.93 -5.00 17.63
N ASP A 425 -22.91 -4.42 18.33
CA ASP A 425 -24.18 -4.00 17.73
C ASP A 425 -23.95 -2.95 16.62
N ILE A 426 -23.04 -2.00 16.85
CA ILE A 426 -22.64 -1.01 15.82
C ILE A 426 -21.96 -1.72 14.62
N LEU A 427 -21.13 -2.72 14.85
CA LEU A 427 -20.50 -3.46 13.75
C LEU A 427 -21.52 -4.23 12.89
N ILE A 428 -22.63 -4.71 13.48
CA ILE A 428 -23.76 -5.28 12.74
C ILE A 428 -24.47 -4.18 11.92
N GLU A 429 -24.78 -3.03 12.53
CA GLU A 429 -25.40 -1.90 11.84
C GLU A 429 -24.55 -1.41 10.64
N GLN A 430 -23.23 -1.53 10.73
CA GLN A 430 -22.29 -1.15 9.67
C GLN A 430 -22.00 -2.28 8.66
N GLU A 431 -22.65 -3.42 8.80
CA GLU A 431 -22.44 -4.61 7.94
C GLU A 431 -20.97 -5.09 7.93
N VAL A 432 -20.24 -4.92 9.04
CA VAL A 432 -18.88 -5.45 9.22
C VAL A 432 -18.95 -6.89 9.68
N ILE A 433 -19.87 -7.20 10.62
CA ILE A 433 -20.14 -8.55 11.08
C ILE A 433 -21.61 -8.90 10.79
N ASP A 434 -21.87 -10.18 10.60
CA ASP A 434 -23.23 -10.70 10.34
C ASP A 434 -24.01 -10.81 11.66
N ASP A 435 -23.36 -11.38 12.71
CA ASP A 435 -23.97 -11.62 14.01
C ASP A 435 -22.90 -11.90 15.07
N TYR A 436 -23.31 -11.95 16.34
CA TYR A 436 -22.50 -12.47 17.43
C TYR A 436 -23.36 -13.22 18.46
N ASP A 437 -22.80 -14.19 19.12
CA ASP A 437 -23.46 -14.93 20.18
C ASP A 437 -23.42 -14.12 21.49
N GLN A 438 -24.50 -13.37 21.76
CA GLN A 438 -24.62 -12.51 22.93
C GLN A 438 -24.40 -13.29 24.25
N GLY A 439 -24.86 -14.55 24.33
CA GLY A 439 -24.66 -15.41 25.50
C GLY A 439 -23.21 -15.82 25.73
N SER A 440 -22.34 -15.69 24.69
CA SER A 440 -20.92 -15.99 24.80
C SER A 440 -20.08 -14.80 25.29
N VAL A 441 -20.68 -13.58 25.35
CA VAL A 441 -19.92 -12.39 25.74
C VAL A 441 -19.66 -12.44 27.25
N SER A 442 -18.40 -12.60 27.60
CA SER A 442 -17.97 -12.60 28.99
C SER A 442 -16.78 -11.69 29.21
N VAL A 443 -16.79 -10.99 30.31
CA VAL A 443 -15.72 -10.09 30.77
C VAL A 443 -15.35 -10.53 32.17
N THR A 444 -14.11 -10.98 32.35
CA THR A 444 -13.66 -11.56 33.64
C THR A 444 -12.28 -11.01 34.00
N ARG A 445 -11.96 -11.06 35.29
CA ARG A 445 -10.59 -10.85 35.76
C ARG A 445 -9.74 -12.05 35.38
N ASN A 446 -8.50 -11.82 35.01
CA ASN A 446 -7.55 -12.90 34.80
C ASN A 446 -7.20 -13.53 36.15
N GLU A 447 -7.20 -14.86 36.20
CA GLU A 447 -6.93 -15.62 37.43
C GLU A 447 -5.47 -15.47 37.92
N ASN A 448 -4.53 -15.31 37.01
CA ASN A 448 -3.11 -15.22 37.30
C ASN A 448 -2.64 -13.77 37.56
N ASP A 449 -3.27 -12.78 36.94
CA ASP A 449 -2.95 -11.37 37.13
C ASP A 449 -4.25 -10.57 37.27
N PRO A 450 -4.59 -10.09 38.47
CA PRO A 450 -5.83 -9.39 38.73
C PRO A 450 -5.90 -8.00 38.05
N ARG A 451 -4.84 -7.54 37.40
CA ARG A 451 -4.79 -6.28 36.63
C ARG A 451 -5.27 -6.47 35.20
N ILE A 452 -5.42 -7.72 34.73
CA ILE A 452 -5.80 -8.05 33.36
C ILE A 452 -7.31 -8.35 33.31
N CYS A 453 -7.97 -7.71 32.36
CA CYS A 453 -9.35 -8.00 31.98
C CYS A 453 -9.36 -8.92 30.76
N ASN A 454 -9.98 -10.09 30.87
CA ASN A 454 -10.20 -10.98 29.75
C ASN A 454 -11.60 -10.74 29.19
N ILE A 455 -11.65 -10.51 27.88
CA ILE A 455 -12.89 -10.35 27.11
C ILE A 455 -12.98 -11.52 26.14
N PHE A 456 -14.07 -12.25 26.19
CA PHE A 456 -14.35 -13.36 25.29
C PHE A 456 -15.71 -13.18 24.65
N GLY A 457 -15.86 -13.62 23.40
CA GLY A 457 -17.14 -13.72 22.70
C GLY A 457 -16.97 -14.34 21.33
N ARG A 458 -18.07 -14.81 20.75
CA ARG A 458 -18.12 -15.43 19.44
C ARG A 458 -18.75 -14.48 18.45
N ILE A 459 -17.99 -14.14 17.41
CA ILE A 459 -18.43 -13.24 16.35
C ILE A 459 -18.52 -14.02 15.04
N LYS A 460 -19.60 -13.81 14.31
CA LYS A 460 -19.80 -14.31 12.95
C LYS A 460 -19.44 -13.19 11.97
N PRO A 461 -18.32 -13.29 11.22
CA PRO A 461 -17.95 -12.26 10.26
C PRO A 461 -18.93 -12.23 9.10
N MET A 462 -19.02 -11.09 8.41
CA MET A 462 -19.71 -11.00 7.14
C MET A 462 -18.90 -11.73 6.06
N TYR A 463 -19.47 -12.78 5.46
CA TYR A 463 -18.81 -13.53 4.39
C TYR A 463 -19.19 -12.97 3.02
N PRO A 464 -18.25 -12.90 2.06
CA PRO A 464 -18.56 -12.55 0.69
C PRO A 464 -19.44 -13.63 0.03
N LEU A 465 -20.38 -13.20 -0.80
CA LEU A 465 -21.15 -14.13 -1.66
C LEU A 465 -20.26 -14.53 -2.84
N ASN A 466 -19.64 -15.70 -2.79
CA ASN A 466 -18.75 -16.20 -3.84
C ASN A 466 -19.43 -17.12 -4.84
N TRP A 467 -20.46 -17.86 -4.42
CA TRP A 467 -21.15 -18.86 -5.26
C TRP A 467 -22.66 -18.75 -5.12
N ILE A 468 -23.35 -18.94 -6.25
CA ILE A 468 -24.80 -19.13 -6.32
C ILE A 468 -25.05 -20.45 -7.01
N ASP A 469 -25.61 -21.44 -6.29
CA ASP A 469 -26.04 -22.73 -6.87
C ASP A 469 -27.48 -22.61 -7.35
N ILE A 470 -27.67 -22.69 -8.65
CA ILE A 470 -29.01 -22.61 -9.29
C ILE A 470 -29.41 -23.98 -9.70
N ARG A 471 -30.48 -24.50 -9.09
CA ARG A 471 -31.10 -25.79 -9.42
C ARG A 471 -32.51 -25.55 -9.97
N PHE A 472 -32.76 -26.04 -11.17
CA PHE A 472 -34.08 -25.98 -11.77
C PHE A 472 -34.42 -27.33 -12.41
N ARG A 473 -35.72 -27.61 -12.52
CA ARG A 473 -36.27 -28.74 -13.30
C ARG A 473 -37.11 -28.19 -14.44
N PHE A 474 -36.89 -28.74 -15.61
CA PHE A 474 -37.84 -28.50 -16.70
C PHE A 474 -39.17 -29.20 -16.37
N TYR A 475 -40.22 -28.43 -16.40
CA TYR A 475 -41.58 -28.93 -16.25
C TYR A 475 -42.20 -29.02 -17.65
N ALA A 476 -42.54 -30.24 -18.07
CA ALA A 476 -43.40 -30.44 -19.23
C ALA A 476 -44.82 -30.11 -18.80
N GLY A 477 -45.36 -28.96 -19.24
CA GLY A 477 -46.72 -28.57 -18.94
C GLY A 477 -47.66 -29.74 -19.28
N GLU A 478 -48.60 -30.05 -18.40
CA GLU A 478 -49.69 -30.96 -18.74
C GLU A 478 -50.42 -30.36 -19.97
N THR A 479 -50.44 -31.09 -21.06
CA THR A 479 -51.35 -30.81 -22.15
C THR A 479 -52.74 -31.00 -21.61
N ALA A 480 -53.49 -29.90 -21.44
CA ALA A 480 -54.92 -29.93 -21.10
C ALA A 480 -55.71 -30.65 -22.13
#